data_666469abb7d59cfc54803cdcaf4670aa
#
_entry.id   666469abb7d59cfc54803cdcaf4670aa
#
_cell.length_a   1.000
_cell.length_b   1.000
_cell.length_c   1.000
_cell.angle_alpha   90.00
_cell.angle_beta   90.00
_cell.angle_gamma   90.00
#
_symmetry.space_group_name_H-M   'P 1'
#
loop_
_entity.id
_entity.type
_entity.pdbx_description
1 polymer ?
#
loop_
_entity_poly.entity_id
_entity_poly.type
_entity_poly.pdbx_seq_one_letter_code
_entity_poly.pdbx_strand_id
1 'polypeptide(L)'
;MKIALLADTHFGARNDNLNFNEYFYNFYEGIFFPYLYQNNIKHCIHLGDLMDRRKYASYRILKDFRERFIQPFVQLEIQLHILVGNHDIYFRNTNDLNSLNELLDNRHDNIHLYSEAQEVDFGGKQILMMPWINTQNEIYSFGMMDESKSDTMMGHFEISGFEMHSGHKSEHGLDVKTFQKFDTVFSGHYHKKSDDGQIYYLGTPYEMMWSDYNEQ
;
A
#
# COMPACT_ATOMS: atom_id res chain seq x y z
N MET A 1 -17.43 7.76 -8.37
CA MET A 1 -16.83 6.41 -8.36
C MET A 1 -16.39 6.09 -6.95
N LYS A 2 -16.47 4.82 -6.49
CA LYS A 2 -15.90 4.38 -5.21
C LYS A 2 -14.61 3.61 -5.49
N ILE A 3 -13.56 3.86 -4.70
CA ILE A 3 -12.28 3.16 -4.74
C ILE A 3 -12.03 2.58 -3.36
N ALA A 4 -11.65 1.31 -3.27
CA ALA A 4 -11.20 0.72 -2.02
C ALA A 4 -9.72 1.03 -1.81
N LEU A 5 -9.32 1.30 -0.58
CA LEU A 5 -7.93 1.52 -0.21
C LEU A 5 -7.46 0.43 0.76
N LEU A 6 -6.27 -0.08 0.55
CA LEU A 6 -5.54 -1.01 1.43
C LEU A 6 -4.11 -0.51 1.60
N ALA A 7 -3.48 -0.87 2.71
CA ALA A 7 -2.06 -0.66 2.96
C ALA A 7 -1.50 -1.76 3.86
N ASP A 8 -0.21 -1.96 3.82
CA ASP A 8 0.54 -2.70 4.84
C ASP A 8 -0.03 -4.09 5.14
N THR A 9 -0.28 -4.87 4.09
CA THR A 9 -0.86 -6.22 4.21
C THR A 9 0.15 -7.27 4.67
N HIS A 10 1.43 -7.05 4.44
CA HIS A 10 2.56 -7.86 4.93
C HIS A 10 2.35 -9.37 4.81
N PHE A 11 2.03 -9.86 3.62
CA PHE A 11 1.92 -11.30 3.39
C PHE A 11 3.21 -12.02 3.77
N GLY A 12 3.12 -13.03 4.64
CA GLY A 12 4.25 -13.71 5.25
C GLY A 12 4.70 -13.12 6.59
N ALA A 13 3.89 -12.26 7.19
CA ALA A 13 4.15 -11.68 8.51
C ALA A 13 4.39 -12.75 9.60
N ARG A 14 5.10 -12.36 10.66
CA ARG A 14 5.42 -13.22 11.80
C ARG A 14 6.15 -14.50 11.37
N ASN A 15 7.07 -14.36 10.42
CA ASN A 15 7.91 -15.44 9.91
C ASN A 15 7.10 -16.58 9.26
N ASP A 16 6.19 -16.22 8.35
CA ASP A 16 5.27 -17.13 7.64
C ASP A 16 4.35 -17.93 8.58
N ASN A 17 3.94 -17.33 9.69
CA ASN A 17 3.08 -18.02 10.65
C ASN A 17 1.71 -18.33 10.03
N LEU A 18 1.39 -19.60 9.92
CA LEU A 18 0.17 -20.06 9.23
C LEU A 18 -1.12 -19.63 9.94
N ASN A 19 -1.12 -19.46 11.27
CA ASN A 19 -2.30 -19.01 12.00
C ASN A 19 -2.59 -17.53 11.68
N PHE A 20 -1.54 -16.68 11.61
CA PHE A 20 -1.68 -15.29 11.15
C PHE A 20 -2.10 -15.23 9.69
N ASN A 21 -1.50 -16.04 8.84
CA ASN A 21 -1.87 -16.13 7.44
C ASN A 21 -3.36 -16.47 7.25
N GLU A 22 -3.85 -17.46 7.99
CA GLU A 22 -5.27 -17.83 7.94
C GLU A 22 -6.18 -16.73 8.50
N TYR A 23 -5.79 -16.07 9.59
CA TYR A 23 -6.50 -14.92 10.14
C TYR A 23 -6.63 -13.78 9.11
N PHE A 24 -5.56 -13.46 8.39
CA PHE A 24 -5.59 -12.44 7.34
C PHE A 24 -6.53 -12.82 6.19
N TYR A 25 -6.50 -14.07 5.73
CA TYR A 25 -7.39 -14.52 4.67
C TYR A 25 -8.86 -14.57 5.09
N ASN A 26 -9.16 -14.83 6.35
CA ASN A 26 -10.53 -14.75 6.87
C ASN A 26 -11.11 -13.33 6.71
N PHE A 27 -10.29 -12.30 6.88
CA PHE A 27 -10.69 -10.92 6.59
C PHE A 27 -10.99 -10.72 5.09
N TYR A 28 -10.09 -11.15 4.21
CA TYR A 28 -10.29 -10.96 2.76
C TYR A 28 -11.50 -11.72 2.24
N GLU A 29 -11.61 -12.99 2.58
CA GLU A 29 -12.65 -13.88 2.08
C GLU A 29 -14.01 -13.62 2.74
N GLY A 30 -14.03 -13.29 4.03
CA GLY A 30 -15.26 -13.10 4.80
C GLY A 30 -15.81 -11.68 4.77
N ILE A 31 -14.96 -10.68 4.56
CA ILE A 31 -15.35 -9.27 4.69
C ILE A 31 -15.00 -8.48 3.43
N PHE A 32 -13.73 -8.42 3.06
CA PHE A 32 -13.24 -7.47 2.05
C PHE A 32 -13.80 -7.75 0.66
N PHE A 33 -13.58 -8.93 0.08
CA PHE A 33 -14.09 -9.26 -1.25
C PHE A 33 -15.61 -9.27 -1.34
N PRO A 34 -16.37 -9.83 -0.36
CA PRO A 34 -17.81 -9.69 -0.32
C PRO A 34 -18.28 -8.23 -0.32
N TYR A 35 -17.61 -7.35 0.43
CA TYR A 35 -17.94 -5.93 0.45
C TYR A 35 -17.70 -5.25 -0.90
N LEU A 36 -16.55 -5.51 -1.55
CA LEU A 36 -16.26 -4.97 -2.89
C LEU A 36 -17.34 -5.39 -3.89
N TYR A 37 -17.70 -6.67 -3.91
CA TYR A 37 -18.70 -7.21 -4.80
C TYR A 37 -20.09 -6.59 -4.55
N GLN A 38 -20.58 -6.59 -3.30
CA GLN A 38 -21.89 -6.06 -2.92
C GLN A 38 -22.02 -4.56 -3.23
N ASN A 39 -20.94 -3.79 -3.11
CA ASN A 39 -20.95 -2.35 -3.37
C ASN A 39 -20.53 -1.98 -4.80
N ASN A 40 -20.32 -2.97 -5.69
CA ASN A 40 -19.87 -2.78 -7.06
C ASN A 40 -18.62 -1.90 -7.15
N ILE A 41 -17.65 -2.13 -6.27
CA ILE A 41 -16.37 -1.42 -6.28
C ILE A 41 -15.47 -2.08 -7.33
N LYS A 42 -15.00 -1.31 -8.29
CA LYS A 42 -14.23 -1.79 -9.45
C LYS A 42 -12.76 -1.37 -9.42
N HIS A 43 -12.34 -0.59 -8.44
CA HIS A 43 -10.95 -0.17 -8.25
C HIS A 43 -10.54 -0.35 -6.80
N CYS A 44 -9.35 -0.91 -6.62
CA CYS A 44 -8.67 -1.00 -5.34
C CYS A 44 -7.26 -0.46 -5.49
N ILE A 45 -6.81 0.38 -4.56
CA ILE A 45 -5.45 0.89 -4.51
C ILE A 45 -4.79 0.37 -3.23
N HIS A 46 -3.66 -0.29 -3.39
CA HIS A 46 -2.82 -0.78 -2.30
C HIS A 46 -1.60 0.13 -2.15
N LEU A 47 -1.46 0.75 -0.98
CA LEU A 47 -0.48 1.80 -0.73
C LEU A 47 0.91 1.30 -0.30
N GLY A 48 1.29 0.09 -0.72
CA GLY A 48 2.62 -0.47 -0.45
C GLY A 48 2.70 -1.42 0.74
N ASP A 49 3.87 -2.02 0.91
CA ASP A 49 4.15 -3.07 1.89
C ASP A 49 3.20 -4.27 1.74
N LEU A 50 3.15 -4.78 0.49
CA LEU A 50 2.39 -5.97 0.15
C LEU A 50 2.99 -7.23 0.80
N MET A 51 4.32 -7.38 0.71
CA MET A 51 5.05 -8.51 1.27
C MET A 51 5.78 -8.11 2.56
N ASP A 52 5.84 -9.03 3.53
CA ASP A 52 6.49 -8.75 4.82
C ASP A 52 8.02 -8.65 4.71
N ARG A 53 8.62 -9.47 3.85
CA ARG A 53 10.08 -9.61 3.77
C ARG A 53 10.63 -9.23 2.40
N ARG A 54 11.66 -8.39 2.41
CA ARG A 54 12.30 -7.82 1.21
C ARG A 54 12.94 -8.85 0.28
N LYS A 55 13.47 -9.96 0.81
CA LYS A 55 14.40 -10.81 0.08
C LYS A 55 13.86 -12.18 -0.30
N TYR A 56 12.80 -12.63 0.32
CA TYR A 56 12.24 -13.94 0.05
C TYR A 56 10.81 -14.08 0.58
N ALA A 57 10.04 -14.92 -0.06
CA ALA A 57 8.76 -15.40 0.43
C ALA A 57 8.71 -16.93 0.30
N SER A 58 8.08 -17.62 1.25
CA SER A 58 7.96 -19.07 1.15
C SER A 58 6.96 -19.46 0.06
N TYR A 59 7.16 -20.64 -0.54
CA TYR A 59 6.24 -21.15 -1.57
C TYR A 59 4.81 -21.32 -1.06
N ARG A 60 4.63 -21.56 0.22
CA ARG A 60 3.30 -21.67 0.84
C ARG A 60 2.60 -20.31 0.85
N ILE A 61 3.28 -19.26 1.32
CA ILE A 61 2.75 -17.89 1.31
C ILE A 61 2.46 -17.43 -0.12
N LEU A 62 3.37 -17.69 -1.06
CA LEU A 62 3.17 -17.34 -2.47
C LEU A 62 1.97 -18.05 -3.11
N LYS A 63 1.75 -19.32 -2.75
CA LYS A 63 0.57 -20.06 -3.22
C LYS A 63 -0.71 -19.42 -2.69
N ASP A 64 -0.80 -19.25 -1.37
CA ASP A 64 -1.98 -18.68 -0.73
C ASP A 64 -2.23 -17.24 -1.22
N PHE A 65 -1.19 -16.41 -1.37
CA PHE A 65 -1.27 -15.08 -1.92
C PHE A 65 -1.89 -15.06 -3.33
N ARG A 66 -1.42 -15.92 -4.23
CA ARG A 66 -1.97 -16.01 -5.59
C ARG A 66 -3.43 -16.49 -5.61
N GLU A 67 -3.74 -17.56 -4.86
CA GLU A 67 -5.05 -18.21 -4.91
C GLU A 67 -6.12 -17.43 -4.13
N ARG A 68 -5.75 -16.82 -2.98
CA ARG A 68 -6.71 -16.25 -2.03
C ARG A 68 -6.74 -14.71 -2.00
N PHE A 69 -5.73 -14.05 -2.59
CA PHE A 69 -5.72 -12.58 -2.71
C PHE A 69 -5.77 -12.13 -4.17
N ILE A 70 -4.82 -12.55 -5.02
CA ILE A 70 -4.74 -12.08 -6.40
C ILE A 70 -5.89 -12.61 -7.26
N GLN A 71 -6.15 -13.91 -7.21
CA GLN A 71 -7.17 -14.55 -8.05
C GLN A 71 -8.59 -13.96 -7.85
N PRO A 72 -9.05 -13.60 -6.64
CA PRO A 72 -10.32 -12.90 -6.46
C PRO A 72 -10.41 -11.55 -7.19
N PHE A 73 -9.34 -10.74 -7.25
CA PHE A 73 -9.35 -9.50 -8.05
C PHE A 73 -9.54 -9.78 -9.54
N VAL A 74 -8.88 -10.82 -10.05
CA VAL A 74 -9.02 -11.25 -11.45
C VAL A 74 -10.46 -11.74 -11.73
N GLN A 75 -10.99 -12.60 -10.88
CA GLN A 75 -12.33 -13.18 -11.04
C GLN A 75 -13.47 -12.15 -10.93
N LEU A 76 -13.31 -11.14 -10.07
CA LEU A 76 -14.27 -10.06 -9.88
C LEU A 76 -14.08 -8.89 -10.86
N GLU A 77 -13.07 -8.98 -11.74
CA GLU A 77 -12.70 -7.95 -12.70
C GLU A 77 -12.47 -6.59 -12.02
N ILE A 78 -11.81 -6.59 -10.84
CA ILE A 78 -11.46 -5.39 -10.09
C ILE A 78 -10.05 -4.96 -10.50
N GLN A 79 -9.91 -3.70 -10.88
CA GLN A 79 -8.61 -3.09 -11.17
C GLN A 79 -7.85 -2.90 -9.86
N LEU A 80 -6.74 -3.61 -9.70
CA LEU A 80 -5.87 -3.53 -8.53
C LEU A 80 -4.63 -2.71 -8.88
N HIS A 81 -4.46 -1.59 -8.21
CA HIS A 81 -3.31 -0.70 -8.33
C HIS A 81 -2.42 -0.87 -7.10
N ILE A 82 -1.12 -1.17 -7.26
CA ILE A 82 -0.23 -1.45 -6.13
C ILE A 82 1.00 -0.56 -6.21
N LEU A 83 1.23 0.22 -5.17
CA LEU A 83 2.45 1.00 -4.97
C LEU A 83 3.53 0.14 -4.31
N VAL A 84 4.78 0.36 -4.69
CA VAL A 84 5.92 -0.24 -4.01
C VAL A 84 6.12 0.44 -2.66
N GLY A 85 6.10 -0.35 -1.57
CA GLY A 85 6.47 0.07 -0.22
C GLY A 85 7.91 -0.29 0.13
N ASN A 86 8.36 0.07 1.33
CA ASN A 86 9.74 -0.17 1.75
C ASN A 86 10.03 -1.65 2.08
N HIS A 87 9.02 -2.47 2.36
CA HIS A 87 9.18 -3.91 2.51
C HIS A 87 9.17 -4.65 1.17
N ASP A 88 8.67 -4.04 0.11
CA ASP A 88 8.62 -4.66 -1.22
C ASP A 88 9.96 -4.60 -1.96
N ILE A 89 10.89 -3.68 -1.61
CA ILE A 89 12.17 -3.48 -2.29
C ILE A 89 13.27 -4.40 -1.75
N TYR A 90 14.09 -4.95 -2.65
CA TYR A 90 15.25 -5.78 -2.26
C TYR A 90 16.38 -4.94 -1.65
N PHE A 91 16.82 -3.88 -2.35
CA PHE A 91 17.81 -2.92 -1.90
C PHE A 91 17.14 -1.68 -1.32
N ARG A 92 17.69 -1.12 -0.24
CA ARG A 92 17.05 0.00 0.46
C ARG A 92 17.06 1.33 -0.31
N ASN A 93 17.89 1.43 -1.33
CA ASN A 93 18.17 2.68 -2.05
C ASN A 93 17.57 2.73 -3.45
N THR A 94 16.81 1.72 -3.88
CA THR A 94 16.20 1.65 -5.21
C THR A 94 14.91 0.82 -5.20
N ASN A 95 13.97 1.17 -6.08
CA ASN A 95 12.75 0.39 -6.34
C ASN A 95 12.90 -0.56 -7.54
N ASP A 96 14.06 -0.62 -8.21
CA ASP A 96 14.24 -1.39 -9.46
C ASP A 96 13.99 -2.88 -9.27
N LEU A 97 14.51 -3.46 -8.18
CA LEU A 97 14.26 -4.85 -7.83
C LEU A 97 13.30 -4.90 -6.64
N ASN A 98 12.07 -5.26 -6.90
CA ASN A 98 11.01 -5.32 -5.90
C ASN A 98 10.11 -6.56 -6.08
N SER A 99 9.46 -6.97 -4.99
CA SER A 99 8.62 -8.17 -4.95
C SER A 99 7.41 -8.07 -5.89
N LEU A 100 6.88 -6.88 -6.13
CA LEU A 100 5.70 -6.70 -6.97
C LEU A 100 6.00 -7.06 -8.42
N ASN A 101 7.09 -6.52 -8.98
CA ASN A 101 7.51 -6.84 -10.34
C ASN A 101 7.84 -8.34 -10.49
N GLU A 102 8.59 -8.91 -9.54
CA GLU A 102 8.98 -10.32 -9.61
C GLU A 102 7.77 -11.29 -9.50
N LEU A 103 6.75 -10.92 -8.75
CA LEU A 103 5.60 -11.79 -8.49
C LEU A 103 4.44 -11.57 -9.46
N LEU A 104 4.22 -10.34 -9.93
CA LEU A 104 2.97 -9.93 -10.57
C LEU A 104 3.14 -9.32 -11.98
N ASP A 105 4.37 -8.86 -12.37
CA ASP A 105 4.56 -8.14 -13.63
C ASP A 105 4.04 -8.92 -14.84
N ASN A 106 3.25 -8.24 -15.68
CA ASN A 106 2.68 -8.75 -16.94
C ASN A 106 1.89 -10.08 -16.82
N ARG A 107 1.39 -10.41 -15.62
CA ARG A 107 0.64 -11.66 -15.40
C ARG A 107 -0.87 -11.50 -15.50
N HIS A 108 -1.38 -10.28 -15.27
CA HIS A 108 -2.81 -9.99 -15.24
C HIS A 108 -3.08 -8.58 -15.75
N ASP A 109 -3.99 -8.44 -16.70
CA ASP A 109 -4.34 -7.15 -17.35
C ASP A 109 -5.01 -6.16 -16.40
N ASN A 110 -5.55 -6.63 -15.29
CA ASN A 110 -6.24 -5.80 -14.29
C ASN A 110 -5.38 -5.50 -13.06
N ILE A 111 -4.07 -5.78 -13.09
CA ILE A 111 -3.13 -5.46 -12.01
C ILE A 111 -2.09 -4.47 -12.50
N HIS A 112 -2.01 -3.32 -11.84
CA HIS A 112 -1.15 -2.20 -12.21
C HIS A 112 -0.14 -1.94 -11.11
N LEU A 113 1.15 -1.96 -11.44
CA LEU A 113 2.25 -1.83 -10.48
C LEU A 113 2.94 -0.47 -10.65
N TYR A 114 3.24 0.18 -9.54
CA TYR A 114 3.86 1.51 -9.52
C TYR A 114 5.17 1.46 -8.74
N SER A 115 6.29 1.34 -9.45
CA SER A 115 7.64 1.43 -8.90
C SER A 115 8.22 2.84 -8.98
N GLU A 116 7.61 3.70 -9.82
CA GLU A 116 7.96 5.11 -10.00
C GLU A 116 6.72 5.99 -9.83
N ALA A 117 6.94 7.28 -9.53
CA ALA A 117 5.85 8.25 -9.40
C ALA A 117 5.12 8.44 -10.73
N GLN A 118 3.79 8.42 -10.70
CA GLN A 118 2.96 8.53 -11.89
C GLN A 118 1.59 9.13 -11.57
N GLU A 119 1.10 10.03 -12.44
CA GLU A 119 -0.30 10.47 -12.40
C GLU A 119 -1.21 9.45 -13.10
N VAL A 120 -2.32 9.11 -12.45
CA VAL A 120 -3.30 8.14 -12.95
C VAL A 120 -4.69 8.75 -12.91
N ASP A 121 -5.43 8.61 -14.01
CA ASP A 121 -6.81 9.07 -14.10
C ASP A 121 -7.81 7.99 -13.63
N PHE A 122 -8.53 8.31 -12.58
CA PHE A 122 -9.63 7.50 -12.07
C PHE A 122 -10.99 8.12 -12.44
N GLY A 123 -11.33 8.05 -13.73
CA GLY A 123 -12.62 8.55 -14.23
C GLY A 123 -12.79 10.07 -14.11
N GLY A 124 -11.77 10.81 -14.47
CA GLY A 124 -11.71 12.27 -14.44
C GLY A 124 -11.09 12.85 -13.17
N LYS A 125 -10.74 12.00 -12.19
CA LYS A 125 -9.97 12.40 -11.00
C LYS A 125 -8.52 11.97 -11.17
N GLN A 126 -7.62 12.92 -11.37
CA GLN A 126 -6.18 12.65 -11.39
C GLN A 126 -5.68 12.42 -9.97
N ILE A 127 -4.92 11.35 -9.77
CA ILE A 127 -4.27 11.01 -8.51
C ILE A 127 -2.79 10.80 -8.78
N LEU A 128 -1.94 11.45 -8.00
CA LEU A 128 -0.50 11.19 -8.02
C LEU A 128 -0.19 9.94 -7.20
N MET A 129 0.19 8.87 -7.89
CA MET A 129 0.63 7.61 -7.29
C MET A 129 2.12 7.69 -6.99
N MET A 130 2.50 7.66 -5.71
CA MET A 130 3.87 7.88 -5.25
C MET A 130 4.38 6.67 -4.46
N PRO A 131 5.23 5.80 -5.05
CA PRO A 131 5.83 4.68 -4.34
C PRO A 131 6.85 5.14 -3.30
N TRP A 132 7.44 4.20 -2.57
CA TRP A 132 8.50 4.48 -1.60
C TRP A 132 9.61 5.35 -2.18
N ILE A 133 9.86 6.49 -1.54
CA ILE A 133 10.92 7.42 -1.93
C ILE A 133 12.23 6.97 -1.27
N ASN A 134 13.29 6.89 -2.08
CA ASN A 134 14.63 6.50 -1.66
C ASN A 134 15.68 7.34 -2.40
N THR A 135 16.96 7.14 -2.09
CA THR A 135 18.05 7.98 -2.62
C THR A 135 18.20 7.95 -4.15
N GLN A 136 17.70 6.92 -4.83
CA GLN A 136 17.77 6.85 -6.29
C GLN A 136 16.66 7.67 -6.96
N ASN A 137 15.45 7.65 -6.40
CA ASN A 137 14.27 8.25 -7.05
C ASN A 137 13.83 9.57 -6.42
N GLU A 138 14.46 10.05 -5.34
CA GLU A 138 14.00 11.24 -4.59
C GLU A 138 13.88 12.48 -5.44
N ILE A 139 14.86 12.77 -6.31
CA ILE A 139 14.87 13.96 -7.17
C ILE A 139 13.69 13.91 -8.15
N TYR A 140 13.46 12.75 -8.78
CA TYR A 140 12.33 12.53 -9.68
C TYR A 140 11.00 12.62 -8.94
N SER A 141 10.89 11.98 -7.78
CA SER A 141 9.68 11.97 -6.96
C SER A 141 9.27 13.37 -6.51
N PHE A 142 10.21 14.17 -6.00
CA PHE A 142 9.92 15.57 -5.64
C PHE A 142 9.61 16.43 -6.85
N GLY A 143 10.29 16.22 -7.98
CA GLY A 143 9.94 16.88 -9.24
C GLY A 143 8.50 16.58 -9.67
N MET A 144 8.07 15.32 -9.57
CA MET A 144 6.69 14.93 -9.85
C MET A 144 5.69 15.58 -8.88
N MET A 145 6.02 15.69 -7.59
CA MET A 145 5.18 16.42 -6.63
C MET A 145 5.03 17.90 -7.02
N ASP A 146 6.12 18.55 -7.41
CA ASP A 146 6.13 19.98 -7.76
C ASP A 146 5.37 20.27 -9.07
N GLU A 147 5.48 19.39 -10.06
CA GLU A 147 4.87 19.55 -11.38
C GLU A 147 3.41 19.06 -11.45
N SER A 148 3.03 18.12 -10.58
CA SER A 148 1.70 17.53 -10.58
C SER A 148 0.59 18.56 -10.46
N LYS A 149 -0.50 18.34 -11.19
CA LYS A 149 -1.75 19.11 -11.09
C LYS A 149 -2.81 18.42 -10.26
N SER A 150 -2.51 17.23 -9.73
CA SER A 150 -3.42 16.49 -8.86
C SER A 150 -3.57 17.21 -7.52
N ASP A 151 -4.78 17.25 -7.00
CA ASP A 151 -5.08 17.71 -5.63
C ASP A 151 -5.00 16.55 -4.62
N THR A 152 -4.88 15.32 -5.11
CA THR A 152 -4.86 14.09 -4.31
C THR A 152 -3.59 13.29 -4.61
N MET A 153 -2.91 12.85 -3.56
CA MET A 153 -1.76 11.96 -3.67
C MET A 153 -1.99 10.69 -2.84
N MET A 154 -1.54 9.57 -3.35
CA MET A 154 -1.55 8.28 -2.68
C MET A 154 -0.16 7.68 -2.69
N GLY A 155 0.35 7.27 -1.53
CA GLY A 155 1.73 6.80 -1.46
C GLY A 155 2.06 5.96 -0.25
N HIS A 156 3.36 5.71 -0.10
CA HIS A 156 3.92 4.98 1.02
C HIS A 156 5.03 5.81 1.63
N PHE A 157 4.72 6.53 2.73
CA PHE A 157 5.58 7.58 3.26
C PHE A 157 5.91 7.37 4.74
N GLU A 158 7.16 7.67 5.09
CA GLU A 158 7.55 7.97 6.46
C GLU A 158 7.48 9.48 6.67
N ILE A 159 6.52 9.96 7.48
CA ILE A 159 6.30 11.40 7.73
C ILE A 159 6.47 11.69 9.21
N SER A 160 7.31 12.68 9.53
CA SER A 160 7.54 13.11 10.91
C SER A 160 6.27 13.69 11.54
N GLY A 161 6.08 13.43 12.84
CA GLY A 161 4.95 13.93 13.62
C GLY A 161 3.74 13.00 13.73
N PHE A 162 3.64 11.98 12.86
CA PHE A 162 2.58 10.96 12.93
C PHE A 162 2.94 9.82 13.89
N GLU A 163 1.94 9.14 14.42
CA GLU A 163 2.13 8.03 15.35
C GLU A 163 2.50 6.75 14.60
N MET A 164 3.68 6.20 14.91
CA MET A 164 4.11 4.87 14.45
C MET A 164 3.41 3.77 15.24
N HIS A 165 3.29 3.98 16.57
CA HIS A 165 2.60 3.11 17.53
C HIS A 165 1.92 3.99 18.57
N SER A 166 1.00 3.42 19.35
CA SER A 166 0.30 4.14 20.39
C SER A 166 1.27 4.94 21.30
N GLY A 167 1.12 6.26 21.29
CA GLY A 167 1.93 7.19 22.08
C GLY A 167 3.36 7.47 21.56
N HIS A 168 3.76 6.92 20.40
CA HIS A 168 5.10 7.15 19.83
C HIS A 168 5.00 7.79 18.45
N LYS A 169 5.28 9.08 18.39
CA LYS A 169 5.38 9.83 17.12
C LYS A 169 6.76 9.67 16.50
N SER A 170 6.80 9.53 15.18
CA SER A 170 8.06 9.55 14.44
C SER A 170 8.69 10.94 14.51
N GLU A 171 9.97 10.98 14.84
CA GLU A 171 10.81 12.19 14.74
C GLU A 171 11.58 12.24 13.40
N HIS A 172 11.45 11.18 12.58
CA HIS A 172 12.15 11.00 11.31
C HIS A 172 11.17 11.02 10.15
N GLY A 173 11.72 11.10 8.93
CA GLY A 173 10.94 11.06 7.69
C GLY A 173 10.77 12.45 7.07
N LEU A 174 9.84 12.52 6.14
CA LEU A 174 9.53 13.74 5.38
C LEU A 174 8.82 14.77 6.28
N ASP A 175 9.09 16.05 6.06
CA ASP A 175 8.34 17.13 6.70
C ASP A 175 6.90 17.18 6.12
N VAL A 176 5.90 17.36 6.97
CA VAL A 176 4.49 17.55 6.58
C VAL A 176 4.34 18.65 5.50
N LYS A 177 5.18 19.69 5.55
CA LYS A 177 5.17 20.77 4.56
C LYS A 177 5.43 20.31 3.13
N THR A 178 6.10 19.17 2.94
CA THR A 178 6.32 18.58 1.61
C THR A 178 4.99 18.27 0.91
N PHE A 179 3.94 18.03 1.68
CA PHE A 179 2.63 17.61 1.17
C PHE A 179 1.62 18.76 1.06
N GLN A 180 1.95 19.97 1.48
CA GLN A 180 0.99 21.09 1.61
C GLN A 180 0.32 21.53 0.29
N LYS A 181 0.85 21.10 -0.86
CA LYS A 181 0.27 21.36 -2.18
C LYS A 181 -1.00 20.51 -2.43
N PHE A 182 -1.11 19.36 -1.80
CA PHE A 182 -2.21 18.43 -2.02
C PHE A 182 -3.33 18.66 -1.00
N ASP A 183 -4.57 18.66 -1.45
CA ASP A 183 -5.74 18.77 -0.57
C ASP A 183 -5.91 17.51 0.29
N THR A 184 -5.53 16.35 -0.27
CA THR A 184 -5.67 15.06 0.42
C THR A 184 -4.50 14.14 0.07
N VAL A 185 -3.91 13.53 1.09
CA VAL A 185 -2.85 12.53 0.97
C VAL A 185 -3.24 11.28 1.73
N PHE A 186 -3.24 10.12 1.07
CA PHE A 186 -3.38 8.82 1.73
C PHE A 186 -2.04 8.09 1.73
N SER A 187 -1.67 7.55 2.88
CA SER A 187 -0.39 6.86 3.04
C SER A 187 -0.54 5.50 3.72
N GLY A 188 0.29 4.52 3.28
CA GLY A 188 0.70 3.36 4.05
C GLY A 188 1.93 3.68 4.92
N HIS A 189 2.61 2.65 5.42
CA HIS A 189 3.83 2.63 6.21
C HIS A 189 3.60 2.59 7.72
N TYR A 190 2.80 3.48 8.30
CA TYR A 190 2.47 3.38 9.72
C TYR A 190 1.26 2.48 9.92
N HIS A 191 1.41 1.49 10.80
CA HIS A 191 0.40 0.47 11.02
C HIS A 191 -0.80 0.99 11.80
N LYS A 192 -0.64 2.12 12.49
CA LYS A 192 -1.72 2.79 13.20
C LYS A 192 -2.47 3.74 12.28
N LYS A 193 -3.79 3.65 12.30
CA LYS A 193 -4.65 4.63 11.64
C LYS A 193 -4.52 5.98 12.34
N SER A 194 -4.19 7.03 11.59
CA SER A 194 -4.07 8.40 12.10
C SER A 194 -4.22 9.42 10.99
N ASP A 195 -4.60 10.65 11.32
CA ASP A 195 -4.67 11.75 10.37
C ASP A 195 -4.47 13.11 11.05
N ASP A 196 -4.22 14.13 10.22
CA ASP A 196 -4.19 15.54 10.64
C ASP A 196 -5.24 16.41 9.91
N GLY A 197 -6.15 15.77 9.17
CA GLY A 197 -7.19 16.40 8.34
C GLY A 197 -6.79 16.60 6.87
N GLN A 198 -5.50 16.44 6.54
CA GLN A 198 -4.96 16.47 5.16
C GLN A 198 -4.30 15.14 4.80
N ILE A 199 -3.47 14.62 5.67
CA ILE A 199 -2.72 13.37 5.50
C ILE A 199 -3.38 12.28 6.32
N TYR A 200 -3.70 11.16 5.68
CA TYR A 200 -4.41 10.03 6.25
C TYR A 200 -3.57 8.76 6.14
N TYR A 201 -3.07 8.25 7.26
CA TYR A 201 -2.52 6.91 7.36
C TYR A 201 -3.65 5.90 7.51
N LEU A 202 -3.68 4.90 6.62
CA LEU A 202 -4.75 3.89 6.63
C LEU A 202 -4.63 2.90 7.78
N GLY A 203 -3.39 2.66 8.23
CA GLY A 203 -3.08 1.55 9.12
C GLY A 203 -3.11 0.20 8.39
N THR A 204 -2.84 -0.86 9.13
CA THR A 204 -2.95 -2.24 8.64
C THR A 204 -4.41 -2.68 8.61
N PRO A 205 -4.83 -3.58 7.70
CA PRO A 205 -6.22 -4.03 7.64
C PRO A 205 -6.60 -5.02 8.77
N TYR A 206 -5.64 -5.44 9.58
CA TYR A 206 -5.80 -6.38 10.70
C TYR A 206 -4.60 -6.27 11.66
N GLU A 207 -4.78 -6.75 12.89
CA GLU A 207 -3.71 -6.73 13.90
C GLU A 207 -2.61 -7.76 13.55
N MET A 208 -1.37 -7.31 13.42
CA MET A 208 -0.18 -8.14 13.21
C MET A 208 0.69 -8.21 14.46
N MET A 209 0.61 -7.23 15.34
CA MET A 209 1.37 -7.12 16.60
C MET A 209 0.45 -6.70 17.75
N TRP A 210 0.92 -6.89 18.96
CA TRP A 210 0.18 -6.44 20.16
C TRP A 210 -0.03 -4.92 20.21
N SER A 211 0.86 -4.16 19.57
CA SER A 211 0.72 -2.70 19.42
C SER A 211 -0.47 -2.29 18.56
N ASP A 212 -0.94 -3.19 17.70
CA ASP A 212 -2.03 -2.91 16.75
C ASP A 212 -3.42 -3.22 17.38
N TYR A 213 -3.45 -3.77 18.60
CA TYR A 213 -4.70 -4.14 19.27
C TYR A 213 -5.58 -2.91 19.53
N ASN A 214 -6.83 -2.95 19.07
CA ASN A 214 -7.80 -1.85 19.10
C ASN A 214 -7.40 -0.58 18.34
N GLU A 215 -6.45 -0.65 17.40
CA GLU A 215 -6.00 0.49 16.58
C GLU A 215 -6.57 0.46 15.15
N GLN A 216 -7.43 -0.53 14.80
CA GLN A 216 -7.98 -0.78 13.46
C GLN A 216 -9.28 -0.02 13.22
#